data_4c320b9f277c0de45b4e154cd6043b9f
#
_entry.id   4c320b9f277c0de45b4e154cd6043b9f
#
_cell.length_a   1.000
_cell.length_b   1.000
_cell.length_c   1.000
_cell.angle_alpha   90.00
_cell.angle_beta   90.00
_cell.angle_gamma   90.00
#
_symmetry.space_group_name_H-M   'P 1'
#
loop_
_entity.id
_entity.type
_entity.pdbx_description
1 polymer ?
#
loop_
_entity_poly.entity_id
_entity_poly.type
_entity_poly.pdbx_seq_one_letter_code
_entity_poly.pdbx_strand_id
1 'polypeptide(L)'
;MKKLFKAVAFLLTIGVFAQETEEKAFTISGSVDAYFQTYLTASDDSGQAFGTAFADQTGFALGMANVIFSYEGESVGAVVDLVTGPRGAGATFNTDIVDGIVNQAYVYWNVSDKTTLTFGRWNTFLGYEVIAPASNFNYSCSYLFSNGPFSHMGLKADFALSDDISLMLAVTHPWDTNDISATGEYGLGVQLGFYGQYLNLYNDSGSNGGLGFEIDYTGGFDLTDSFFLGINAAYNDNDGSGFYGAALYPQISTSDDFSIGLRGELFGLHGDANPNEESVLALTLTGSYVVEDLIIKPEIRLDSWTDATPYIDSDGVATDNLAAFTLAAIYSF
;
A
#
# COMPACT_ATOMS: atom_id res chain seq x y z
N MET A 1 9.36 3.06 25.23
CA MET A 1 9.47 2.04 24.17
C MET A 1 8.13 1.47 23.65
N LYS A 2 7.00 2.10 23.88
CA LYS A 2 5.66 1.62 23.41
C LYS A 2 4.99 2.54 22.38
N LYS A 3 5.67 3.54 21.83
CA LYS A 3 5.04 4.59 21.01
C LYS A 3 5.36 4.56 19.51
N LEU A 4 6.43 3.91 19.06
CA LEU A 4 6.84 3.95 17.65
C LEU A 4 6.13 2.90 16.76
N PHE A 5 5.81 1.72 17.28
CA PHE A 5 5.06 0.70 16.53
C PHE A 5 3.54 0.94 16.43
N LYS A 6 3.02 2.00 17.06
CA LYS A 6 1.59 2.33 17.02
C LYS A 6 1.14 3.09 15.77
N ALA A 7 2.05 3.61 14.97
CA ALA A 7 1.69 4.43 13.81
C ALA A 7 1.18 3.59 12.61
N VAL A 8 1.66 2.36 12.44
CA VAL A 8 1.23 1.48 11.33
C VAL A 8 -0.10 0.78 11.65
N ALA A 9 -0.39 0.52 12.93
CA ALA A 9 -1.65 -0.09 13.36
C ALA A 9 -2.83 0.89 13.46
N PHE A 10 -2.59 2.21 13.33
CA PHE A 10 -3.63 3.22 13.62
C PHE A 10 -4.62 3.45 12.47
N LEU A 11 -4.39 2.91 11.29
CA LEU A 11 -5.37 2.96 10.19
C LEU A 11 -6.39 1.81 10.22
N LEU A 12 -6.25 0.82 11.11
CA LEU A 12 -7.11 -0.36 11.15
C LEU A 12 -7.78 -0.66 12.51
N THR A 13 -7.45 0.08 13.58
CA THR A 13 -8.12 -0.13 14.85
C THR A 13 -8.85 1.12 15.32
N ILE A 14 -10.11 1.28 14.95
CA ILE A 14 -11.06 2.02 15.78
C ILE A 14 -11.35 1.12 16.98
N GLY A 15 -10.44 1.13 17.93
CA GLY A 15 -10.57 0.39 19.18
C GLY A 15 -11.27 1.27 20.21
N VAL A 16 -12.39 0.78 20.67
CA VAL A 16 -13.20 1.21 21.79
C VAL A 16 -12.35 1.45 23.06
N PHE A 17 -12.48 2.63 23.69
CA PHE A 17 -12.66 2.86 25.14
C PHE A 17 -12.56 4.35 25.48
N ALA A 18 -13.67 4.98 25.85
CA ALA A 18 -13.89 5.70 27.09
C ALA A 18 -15.18 6.53 27.00
N GLN A 19 -16.03 6.32 27.96
CA GLN A 19 -17.22 7.12 28.21
C GLN A 19 -16.79 8.44 28.86
N GLU A 20 -16.60 9.48 28.06
CA GLU A 20 -16.71 10.90 28.45
C GLU A 20 -17.39 11.60 27.28
N THR A 21 -18.24 12.58 27.52
CA THR A 21 -19.02 13.34 26.54
C THR A 21 -18.17 13.59 25.28
N GLU A 22 -18.44 12.80 24.22
CA GLU A 22 -17.68 12.85 22.97
C GLU A 22 -17.88 14.22 22.33
N GLU A 23 -16.88 15.09 22.43
CA GLU A 23 -16.80 16.27 21.59
C GLU A 23 -16.58 15.79 20.15
N LYS A 24 -17.49 16.21 19.26
CA LYS A 24 -17.36 16.00 17.82
C LYS A 24 -15.99 16.50 17.38
N ALA A 25 -15.10 15.60 16.97
CA ALA A 25 -13.76 15.94 16.60
C ALA A 25 -13.64 16.18 15.09
N PHE A 26 -13.14 17.33 14.71
CA PHE A 26 -12.68 17.60 13.36
C PHE A 26 -11.16 17.68 13.38
N THR A 27 -10.49 16.83 12.59
CA THR A 27 -9.04 16.78 12.49
C THR A 27 -8.57 17.06 11.08
N ILE A 28 -7.42 17.70 10.99
CA ILE A 28 -6.67 17.86 9.73
C ILE A 28 -5.31 17.25 9.96
N SER A 29 -4.91 16.34 9.08
CA SER A 29 -3.59 15.72 9.06
C SER A 29 -3.11 15.60 7.62
N GLY A 30 -1.88 15.19 7.43
CA GLY A 30 -1.36 15.00 6.09
C GLY A 30 0.13 14.69 6.09
N SER A 31 0.69 14.64 4.90
CA SER A 31 2.12 14.45 4.72
C SER A 31 2.62 15.12 3.44
N VAL A 32 3.92 15.32 3.39
CA VAL A 32 4.65 15.69 2.17
C VAL A 32 5.94 14.92 2.14
N ASP A 33 6.30 14.40 0.96
CA ASP A 33 7.57 13.72 0.77
C ASP A 33 8.27 14.14 -0.52
N ALA A 34 9.59 14.07 -0.47
CA ALA A 34 10.47 14.23 -1.59
C ALA A 34 11.62 13.24 -1.48
N TYR A 35 12.24 12.90 -2.61
CA TYR A 35 13.32 11.95 -2.63
C TYR A 35 14.40 12.33 -3.66
N PHE A 36 15.57 11.76 -3.48
CA PHE A 36 16.64 11.67 -4.46
C PHE A 36 16.87 10.21 -4.80
N GLN A 37 16.98 9.88 -6.09
CA GLN A 37 17.30 8.54 -6.54
C GLN A 37 18.40 8.56 -7.60
N THR A 38 19.30 7.59 -7.55
CA THR A 38 20.34 7.36 -8.55
C THR A 38 20.50 5.85 -8.78
N TYR A 39 20.69 5.45 -10.02
CA TYR A 39 21.02 4.08 -10.33
C TYR A 39 22.49 3.77 -9.99
N LEU A 40 22.72 2.55 -9.51
CA LEU A 40 24.06 2.05 -9.19
C LEU A 40 24.63 1.18 -10.33
N THR A 41 23.75 0.65 -11.19
CA THR A 41 24.08 -0.29 -12.27
C THR A 41 23.69 0.21 -13.66
N ALA A 42 23.12 1.40 -13.75
CA ALA A 42 22.64 2.01 -14.98
C ALA A 42 22.91 3.51 -15.00
N SER A 43 22.73 4.15 -16.15
CA SER A 43 22.76 5.61 -16.25
C SER A 43 21.45 6.23 -15.79
N ASP A 44 21.51 7.35 -15.05
CA ASP A 44 20.34 8.07 -14.55
C ASP A 44 19.46 8.69 -15.65
N ASP A 45 20.02 8.91 -16.85
CA ASP A 45 19.32 9.41 -18.03
C ASP A 45 18.77 8.31 -18.95
N SER A 46 18.81 7.06 -18.52
CA SER A 46 18.32 5.91 -19.28
C SER A 46 16.79 5.89 -19.48
N GLY A 47 16.05 6.66 -18.66
CA GLY A 47 14.60 6.74 -18.73
C GLY A 47 13.88 5.47 -18.29
N GLN A 48 14.57 4.60 -17.55
CA GLN A 48 14.00 3.35 -17.02
C GLN A 48 13.56 3.50 -15.56
N ALA A 49 12.76 2.57 -15.08
CA ALA A 49 12.32 2.45 -13.70
C ALA A 49 12.19 0.97 -13.30
N PHE A 50 12.01 0.68 -12.01
CA PHE A 50 11.83 -0.70 -11.52
C PHE A 50 10.55 -1.38 -12.03
N GLY A 51 9.58 -0.64 -12.53
CA GLY A 51 8.30 -1.18 -12.98
C GLY A 51 7.33 -1.40 -11.81
N THR A 52 7.64 -0.86 -10.63
CA THR A 52 6.74 -0.79 -9.48
C THR A 52 6.11 0.59 -9.37
N ALA A 53 5.00 0.70 -8.63
CA ALA A 53 4.35 1.96 -8.38
C ALA A 53 5.27 2.90 -7.59
N PHE A 54 5.26 4.17 -7.97
CA PHE A 54 5.91 5.28 -7.28
C PHE A 54 7.45 5.25 -7.30
N ALA A 55 8.08 6.35 -6.89
CA ALA A 55 9.54 6.50 -6.80
C ALA A 55 10.31 6.06 -8.07
N ASP A 56 9.82 6.48 -9.23
CA ASP A 56 10.24 6.04 -10.55
C ASP A 56 11.16 7.04 -11.28
N GLN A 57 11.51 8.15 -10.62
CA GLN A 57 12.31 9.23 -11.22
C GLN A 57 13.70 9.28 -10.57
N THR A 58 14.73 9.41 -11.40
CA THR A 58 16.11 9.70 -10.96
C THR A 58 16.32 11.18 -10.71
N GLY A 59 17.36 11.51 -9.93
CA GLY A 59 17.63 12.86 -9.43
C GLY A 59 16.69 13.25 -8.28
N PHE A 60 16.47 14.55 -8.11
CA PHE A 60 15.55 15.07 -7.09
C PHE A 60 14.13 15.07 -7.61
N ALA A 61 13.23 14.45 -6.88
CA ALA A 61 11.83 14.31 -7.26
C ALA A 61 10.89 14.56 -6.07
N LEU A 62 9.66 14.96 -6.39
CA LEU A 62 8.56 14.98 -5.44
C LEU A 62 7.91 13.59 -5.39
N GLY A 63 7.51 13.16 -4.20
CA GLY A 63 6.64 12.02 -4.04
C GLY A 63 5.17 12.45 -4.03
N MET A 64 4.61 12.67 -2.85
CA MET A 64 3.22 13.05 -2.65
C MET A 64 3.11 14.20 -1.64
N ALA A 65 2.08 15.02 -1.79
CA ALA A 65 1.54 15.81 -0.69
C ALA A 65 0.07 15.44 -0.54
N ASN A 66 -0.38 15.20 0.70
CA ASN A 66 -1.79 14.95 0.97
C ASN A 66 -2.29 15.74 2.17
N VAL A 67 -3.60 15.99 2.17
CA VAL A 67 -4.33 16.56 3.30
C VAL A 67 -5.56 15.70 3.56
N ILE A 68 -5.67 15.21 4.78
CA ILE A 68 -6.77 14.38 5.25
C ILE A 68 -7.64 15.20 6.18
N PHE A 69 -8.91 15.31 5.83
CA PHE A 69 -9.96 15.87 6.65
C PHE A 69 -10.78 14.73 7.25
N SER A 70 -10.81 14.63 8.58
CA SER A 70 -11.61 13.63 9.28
C SER A 70 -12.61 14.31 10.22
N TYR A 71 -13.84 13.86 10.17
CA TYR A 71 -14.87 14.25 11.10
C TYR A 71 -15.40 13.02 11.83
N GLU A 72 -15.32 13.04 13.14
CA GLU A 72 -15.82 11.98 14.02
C GLU A 72 -16.96 12.52 14.87
N GLY A 73 -18.15 11.96 14.71
CA GLY A 73 -19.32 12.20 15.53
C GLY A 73 -19.59 11.01 16.43
N GLU A 74 -20.67 11.06 17.20
CA GLU A 74 -21.05 10.03 18.18
C GLU A 74 -21.16 8.63 17.55
N SER A 75 -21.80 8.51 16.40
CA SER A 75 -21.99 7.23 15.70
C SER A 75 -21.71 7.31 14.20
N VAL A 76 -21.44 8.49 13.67
CA VAL A 76 -21.20 8.68 12.22
C VAL A 76 -19.97 9.56 12.02
N GLY A 77 -19.27 9.34 10.91
CA GLY A 77 -18.15 10.17 10.55
C GLY A 77 -17.90 10.19 9.04
N ALA A 78 -16.89 10.96 8.65
CA ALA A 78 -16.49 11.10 7.26
C ALA A 78 -14.98 11.33 7.18
N VAL A 79 -14.38 10.85 6.10
CA VAL A 79 -12.97 11.09 5.75
C VAL A 79 -12.88 11.55 4.31
N VAL A 80 -12.05 12.57 4.09
CA VAL A 80 -11.65 13.01 2.75
C VAL A 80 -10.14 13.15 2.74
N ASP A 81 -9.45 12.38 1.90
CA ASP A 81 -8.01 12.42 1.67
C ASP A 81 -7.74 12.92 0.26
N LEU A 82 -7.17 14.12 0.17
CA LEU A 82 -6.80 14.78 -1.07
C LEU A 82 -5.30 14.68 -1.28
N VAL A 83 -4.90 14.21 -2.46
CA VAL A 83 -3.50 13.95 -2.82
C VAL A 83 -3.07 14.77 -4.02
N THR A 84 -1.77 15.05 -4.12
CA THR A 84 -1.13 15.68 -5.28
C THR A 84 0.33 15.21 -5.39
N GLY A 85 0.99 15.54 -6.50
CA GLY A 85 2.34 15.08 -6.81
C GLY A 85 2.36 13.74 -7.57
N PRO A 86 3.54 13.27 -8.04
CA PRO A 86 3.66 12.07 -8.86
C PRO A 86 3.05 10.81 -8.20
N ARG A 87 3.36 10.55 -6.92
CA ARG A 87 2.79 9.43 -6.16
C ARG A 87 1.28 9.60 -5.99
N GLY A 88 0.79 10.80 -5.67
CA GLY A 88 -0.63 11.10 -5.56
C GLY A 88 -1.38 10.87 -6.88
N ALA A 89 -0.83 11.37 -7.98
CA ALA A 89 -1.37 11.16 -9.32
C ALA A 89 -1.38 9.67 -9.71
N GLY A 90 -0.31 8.94 -9.41
CA GLY A 90 -0.25 7.49 -9.62
C GLY A 90 -1.28 6.73 -8.78
N ALA A 91 -1.47 7.10 -7.52
CA ALA A 91 -2.44 6.49 -6.61
C ALA A 91 -3.90 6.69 -7.05
N THR A 92 -4.18 7.75 -7.78
CA THR A 92 -5.52 8.07 -8.31
C THR A 92 -5.64 7.80 -9.82
N PHE A 93 -4.63 7.15 -10.43
CA PHE A 93 -4.57 6.78 -11.85
C PHE A 93 -4.68 7.94 -12.84
N ASN A 94 -4.26 9.16 -12.43
CA ASN A 94 -4.35 10.36 -13.28
C ASN A 94 -5.73 10.53 -13.95
N THR A 95 -6.79 10.06 -13.32
CA THR A 95 -8.15 10.34 -13.76
C THR A 95 -8.40 11.86 -13.79
N ASP A 96 -9.44 12.32 -14.42
CA ASP A 96 -9.72 13.75 -14.65
C ASP A 96 -9.41 14.64 -13.42
N ILE A 97 -9.04 15.89 -13.64
CA ILE A 97 -8.47 16.83 -12.64
C ILE A 97 -9.23 16.86 -11.30
N VAL A 98 -10.51 16.60 -11.29
CA VAL A 98 -11.34 16.56 -10.08
C VAL A 98 -11.21 15.21 -9.35
N ASP A 99 -11.25 14.11 -10.07
CA ASP A 99 -11.16 12.76 -9.50
C ASP A 99 -9.70 12.38 -9.20
N GLY A 100 -8.75 12.92 -9.95
CA GLY A 100 -7.32 12.64 -9.82
C GLY A 100 -6.66 13.19 -8.55
N ILE A 101 -7.39 13.89 -7.67
CA ILE A 101 -6.89 14.35 -6.37
C ILE A 101 -7.57 13.68 -5.19
N VAL A 102 -8.60 12.88 -5.41
CA VAL A 102 -9.34 12.22 -4.33
C VAL A 102 -8.82 10.81 -4.14
N ASN A 103 -7.95 10.62 -3.14
CA ASN A 103 -7.47 9.30 -2.74
C ASN A 103 -8.55 8.54 -1.99
N GLN A 104 -9.14 9.17 -0.96
CA GLN A 104 -10.25 8.60 -0.21
C GLN A 104 -11.36 9.63 -0.02
N ALA A 105 -12.61 9.20 -0.12
CA ALA A 105 -13.79 9.99 0.25
C ALA A 105 -14.91 9.04 0.66
N TYR A 106 -15.17 8.92 1.97
CA TYR A 106 -16.18 8.02 2.47
C TYR A 106 -16.87 8.57 3.73
N VAL A 107 -18.06 8.07 3.96
CA VAL A 107 -18.79 8.22 5.21
C VAL A 107 -18.89 6.88 5.90
N TYR A 108 -18.96 6.89 7.23
CA TYR A 108 -19.17 5.65 7.99
C TYR A 108 -20.23 5.83 9.07
N TRP A 109 -20.83 4.71 9.45
CA TRP A 109 -21.80 4.61 10.52
C TRP A 109 -21.47 3.43 11.43
N ASN A 110 -21.17 3.74 12.69
CA ASN A 110 -21.04 2.77 13.77
C ASN A 110 -22.45 2.35 14.21
N VAL A 111 -22.98 1.28 13.58
CA VAL A 111 -24.30 0.74 13.88
C VAL A 111 -24.37 0.21 15.30
N SER A 112 -23.25 -0.28 15.80
CA SER A 112 -23.03 -0.73 17.18
C SER A 112 -21.52 -0.69 17.47
N ASP A 113 -21.14 -0.95 18.72
CA ASP A 113 -19.74 -1.06 19.16
C ASP A 113 -18.94 -2.15 18.40
N LYS A 114 -19.63 -3.02 17.66
CA LYS A 114 -19.04 -4.15 16.93
C LYS A 114 -19.28 -4.13 15.43
N THR A 115 -19.99 -3.13 14.92
CA THR A 115 -20.39 -3.11 13.50
C THR A 115 -20.28 -1.72 12.94
N THR A 116 -19.46 -1.54 11.93
CA THR A 116 -19.31 -0.29 11.16
C THR A 116 -19.68 -0.53 9.70
N LEU A 117 -20.51 0.33 9.15
CA LEU A 117 -20.78 0.40 7.70
C LEU A 117 -20.02 1.58 7.13
N THR A 118 -19.32 1.38 6.01
CA THR A 118 -18.59 2.43 5.30
C THR A 118 -19.08 2.49 3.85
N PHE A 119 -19.33 3.69 3.36
CA PHE A 119 -19.79 3.93 1.99
C PHE A 119 -18.98 5.05 1.34
N GLY A 120 -18.42 4.79 0.17
CA GLY A 120 -17.60 5.72 -0.60
C GLY A 120 -16.36 5.06 -1.16
N ARG A 121 -15.28 5.83 -1.33
CA ARG A 121 -13.96 5.36 -1.79
C ARG A 121 -12.98 5.28 -0.62
N TRP A 122 -12.34 4.14 -0.46
CA TRP A 122 -11.31 3.90 0.57
C TRP A 122 -10.10 3.15 -0.02
N ASN A 123 -8.94 3.26 0.63
CA ASN A 123 -7.75 2.49 0.26
C ASN A 123 -8.02 0.99 0.41
N THR A 124 -7.37 0.19 -0.43
CA THR A 124 -7.57 -1.26 -0.47
C THR A 124 -7.38 -1.93 0.89
N PHE A 125 -8.04 -3.06 1.05
CA PHE A 125 -7.83 -4.01 2.16
C PHE A 125 -6.91 -5.17 1.76
N LEU A 126 -6.50 -5.26 0.49
CA LEU A 126 -5.54 -6.23 -0.03
C LEU A 126 -4.13 -5.64 0.05
N GLY A 127 -3.15 -6.52 0.25
CA GLY A 127 -1.74 -6.13 0.30
C GLY A 127 -1.28 -5.61 1.67
N TYR A 128 0.03 -5.61 1.86
CA TYR A 128 0.70 -5.20 3.11
C TYR A 128 1.12 -3.73 3.09
N GLU A 129 1.60 -3.25 1.95
CA GLU A 129 2.03 -1.86 1.77
C GLU A 129 0.83 -0.95 1.51
N VAL A 130 1.01 0.35 1.74
CA VAL A 130 -0.02 1.38 1.55
C VAL A 130 0.51 2.55 0.71
N ILE A 131 -0.39 3.38 0.20
CA ILE A 131 -0.03 4.55 -0.63
C ILE A 131 0.81 5.56 0.16
N ALA A 132 0.47 5.83 1.43
CA ALA A 132 1.14 6.82 2.26
C ALA A 132 2.57 6.37 2.63
N PRO A 133 3.64 7.08 2.21
CA PRO A 133 5.02 6.63 2.40
C PRO A 133 5.48 6.66 3.87
N ALA A 134 4.82 7.44 4.71
CA ALA A 134 5.08 7.47 6.15
C ALA A 134 4.68 6.17 6.86
N SER A 135 3.69 5.45 6.32
CA SER A 135 3.15 4.23 6.91
C SER A 135 3.85 2.95 6.43
N ASN A 136 4.63 3.01 5.36
CA ASN A 136 5.47 1.91 4.89
C ASN A 136 6.84 1.96 5.56
N PHE A 137 7.46 0.83 5.87
CA PHE A 137 8.85 0.82 6.32
C PHE A 137 9.81 1.17 5.17
N ASN A 138 9.67 0.52 4.02
CA ASN A 138 10.41 0.83 2.80
C ASN A 138 9.78 2.03 2.09
N TYR A 139 10.59 2.85 1.41
CA TYR A 139 10.10 3.99 0.65
C TYR A 139 9.57 3.58 -0.73
N SER A 140 10.31 2.74 -1.44
CA SER A 140 9.86 2.13 -2.70
C SER A 140 8.85 1.01 -2.45
N CYS A 141 7.95 0.80 -3.38
CA CYS A 141 6.92 -0.22 -3.28
C CYS A 141 7.36 -1.57 -3.86
N SER A 142 6.73 -2.65 -3.37
CA SER A 142 6.87 -4.01 -3.89
C SER A 142 6.14 -4.19 -5.22
N TYR A 143 6.44 -5.26 -5.93
CA TYR A 143 5.66 -5.71 -7.08
C TYR A 143 4.27 -6.19 -6.66
N LEU A 144 4.16 -6.87 -5.51
CA LEU A 144 2.86 -7.27 -4.95
C LEU A 144 1.93 -6.07 -4.76
N PHE A 145 2.41 -5.00 -4.12
CA PHE A 145 1.62 -3.77 -3.97
C PHE A 145 1.24 -3.16 -5.32
N SER A 146 2.17 -3.15 -6.27
CA SER A 146 2.02 -2.46 -7.56
C SER A 146 1.08 -3.18 -8.53
N ASN A 147 0.85 -4.48 -8.33
CA ASN A 147 -0.03 -5.30 -9.15
C ASN A 147 -1.38 -5.59 -8.47
N GLY A 148 -1.55 -5.26 -7.19
CA GLY A 148 -2.81 -5.31 -6.47
C GLY A 148 -3.61 -4.01 -6.56
N PRO A 149 -4.84 -3.98 -6.02
CA PRO A 149 -5.66 -2.77 -6.00
C PRO A 149 -5.07 -1.69 -5.08
N PHE A 150 -5.30 -0.42 -5.42
CA PHE A 150 -5.00 0.73 -4.55
C PHE A 150 -6.22 1.19 -3.78
N SER A 151 -7.41 1.06 -4.36
CA SER A 151 -8.64 1.58 -3.79
C SER A 151 -9.86 0.75 -4.18
N HIS A 152 -10.92 0.93 -3.39
CA HIS A 152 -12.24 0.40 -3.70
C HIS A 152 -13.29 1.49 -3.53
N MET A 153 -14.27 1.52 -4.43
CA MET A 153 -15.46 2.36 -4.33
C MET A 153 -16.69 1.48 -4.11
N GLY A 154 -17.42 1.64 -3.00
CA GLY A 154 -18.55 0.79 -2.71
C GLY A 154 -19.11 0.90 -1.29
N LEU A 155 -19.63 -0.21 -0.80
CA LEU A 155 -20.12 -0.40 0.56
C LEU A 155 -19.34 -1.54 1.22
N LYS A 156 -18.85 -1.32 2.43
CA LYS A 156 -18.31 -2.39 3.27
C LYS A 156 -18.94 -2.40 4.64
N ALA A 157 -18.96 -3.57 5.26
CA ALA A 157 -19.40 -3.81 6.62
C ALA A 157 -18.26 -4.51 7.39
N ASP A 158 -17.81 -3.88 8.45
CA ASP A 158 -16.78 -4.40 9.36
C ASP A 158 -17.44 -4.91 10.64
N PHE A 159 -17.09 -6.13 11.06
CA PHE A 159 -17.62 -6.81 12.24
C PHE A 159 -16.49 -7.21 13.18
N ALA A 160 -16.49 -6.68 14.42
CA ALA A 160 -15.64 -7.15 15.51
C ALA A 160 -16.31 -8.38 16.15
N LEU A 161 -15.90 -9.58 15.75
CA LEU A 161 -16.47 -10.83 16.24
C LEU A 161 -16.00 -11.15 17.68
N SER A 162 -14.74 -10.80 17.97
CA SER A 162 -14.13 -10.81 19.30
C SER A 162 -13.02 -9.76 19.37
N ASP A 163 -12.26 -9.71 20.48
CA ASP A 163 -11.11 -8.81 20.62
C ASP A 163 -9.99 -9.14 19.62
N ASP A 164 -9.91 -10.39 19.16
CA ASP A 164 -8.83 -10.88 18.31
C ASP A 164 -9.33 -11.30 16.91
N ILE A 165 -10.64 -11.29 16.66
CA ILE A 165 -11.21 -11.79 15.39
C ILE A 165 -12.15 -10.76 14.80
N SER A 166 -11.94 -10.43 13.53
CA SER A 166 -12.78 -9.53 12.75
C SER A 166 -13.18 -10.14 11.41
N LEU A 167 -14.28 -9.68 10.87
CA LEU A 167 -14.76 -10.00 9.53
C LEU A 167 -15.15 -8.70 8.82
N MET A 168 -14.69 -8.50 7.59
CA MET A 168 -15.16 -7.46 6.70
C MET A 168 -15.79 -8.10 5.46
N LEU A 169 -16.92 -7.55 5.03
CA LEU A 169 -17.59 -7.90 3.78
C LEU A 169 -17.77 -6.64 2.96
N ALA A 170 -17.47 -6.70 1.67
CA ALA A 170 -17.59 -5.56 0.76
C ALA A 170 -18.26 -5.92 -0.55
N VAL A 171 -19.04 -4.97 -1.06
CA VAL A 171 -19.51 -4.91 -2.45
C VAL A 171 -19.00 -3.61 -3.04
N THR A 172 -18.23 -3.72 -4.12
CA THR A 172 -17.51 -2.58 -4.71
C THR A 172 -17.76 -2.48 -6.21
N HIS A 173 -17.38 -1.38 -6.81
CA HIS A 173 -17.03 -1.36 -8.22
C HIS A 173 -15.84 -2.31 -8.48
N PRO A 174 -15.52 -2.66 -9.72
CA PRO A 174 -14.24 -3.30 -10.03
C PRO A 174 -13.08 -2.48 -9.43
N TRP A 175 -11.96 -3.14 -9.15
CA TRP A 175 -10.81 -2.52 -8.49
C TRP A 175 -10.40 -1.19 -9.14
N ASP A 176 -9.97 -0.24 -8.30
CA ASP A 176 -9.48 1.10 -8.72
C ASP A 176 -10.43 1.92 -9.61
N THR A 177 -11.71 1.53 -9.69
CA THR A 177 -12.73 2.14 -10.54
C THR A 177 -13.71 2.98 -9.72
N ASN A 178 -13.92 4.24 -10.10
CA ASN A 178 -14.91 5.12 -9.47
C ASN A 178 -16.28 5.06 -10.16
N ASP A 179 -16.33 4.66 -11.43
CA ASP A 179 -17.54 4.64 -12.25
C ASP A 179 -17.67 3.31 -13.00
N ILE A 180 -18.79 2.63 -12.81
CA ILE A 180 -19.13 1.38 -13.49
C ILE A 180 -20.01 1.57 -14.73
N SER A 181 -20.25 2.79 -15.17
CA SER A 181 -21.13 3.06 -16.30
C SER A 181 -20.75 2.32 -17.59
N ALA A 182 -19.46 1.99 -17.74
CA ALA A 182 -18.93 1.25 -18.87
C ALA A 182 -19.15 -0.29 -18.77
N THR A 183 -19.19 -0.85 -17.56
CA THR A 183 -19.21 -2.31 -17.33
C THR A 183 -20.52 -2.79 -16.70
N GLY A 184 -21.07 -2.02 -15.76
CA GLY A 184 -22.21 -2.45 -14.93
C GLY A 184 -21.87 -3.57 -13.94
N GLU A 185 -20.59 -3.81 -13.68
CA GLU A 185 -20.09 -4.94 -12.90
C GLU A 185 -19.70 -4.53 -11.47
N TYR A 186 -19.67 -5.51 -10.57
CA TYR A 186 -19.34 -5.31 -9.16
C TYR A 186 -18.27 -6.31 -8.71
N GLY A 187 -17.42 -5.87 -7.78
CA GLY A 187 -16.50 -6.71 -7.05
C GLY A 187 -17.08 -7.13 -5.69
N LEU A 188 -16.60 -8.25 -5.18
CA LEU A 188 -16.89 -8.76 -3.85
C LEU A 188 -15.60 -8.90 -3.07
N GLY A 189 -15.55 -8.35 -1.85
CA GLY A 189 -14.43 -8.42 -0.95
C GLY A 189 -14.78 -9.10 0.37
N VAL A 190 -13.84 -9.91 0.88
CA VAL A 190 -13.92 -10.51 2.21
C VAL A 190 -12.54 -10.40 2.87
N GLN A 191 -12.50 -9.94 4.12
CA GLN A 191 -11.30 -10.00 4.95
C GLN A 191 -11.63 -10.68 6.26
N LEU A 192 -10.83 -11.68 6.63
CA LEU A 192 -10.84 -12.32 7.93
C LEU A 192 -9.60 -11.87 8.70
N GLY A 193 -9.80 -11.10 9.77
CA GLY A 193 -8.76 -10.69 10.70
C GLY A 193 -8.67 -11.66 11.88
N PHE A 194 -7.45 -12.04 12.27
CA PHE A 194 -7.20 -12.89 13.44
C PHE A 194 -5.82 -12.62 14.03
N TYR A 195 -5.77 -12.16 15.27
CA TYR A 195 -4.53 -11.88 16.01
C TYR A 195 -3.54 -10.97 15.24
N GLY A 196 -4.06 -9.91 14.55
CA GLY A 196 -3.24 -8.99 13.75
C GLY A 196 -2.79 -9.54 12.40
N GLN A 197 -3.31 -10.68 11.99
CA GLN A 197 -3.11 -11.28 10.67
C GLN A 197 -4.41 -11.15 9.85
N TYR A 198 -4.30 -11.06 8.52
CA TYR A 198 -5.45 -10.91 7.65
C TYR A 198 -5.37 -11.86 6.46
N LEU A 199 -6.45 -12.58 6.23
CA LEU A 199 -6.70 -13.32 5.00
C LEU A 199 -7.74 -12.57 4.20
N ASN A 200 -7.38 -12.15 3.01
CA ASN A 200 -8.17 -11.32 2.14
C ASN A 200 -8.58 -12.12 0.89
N LEU A 201 -9.80 -11.94 0.45
CA LEU A 201 -10.33 -12.48 -0.79
C LEU A 201 -11.02 -11.34 -1.54
N TYR A 202 -10.72 -11.22 -2.82
CA TYR A 202 -11.41 -10.31 -3.71
C TYR A 202 -11.74 -11.02 -5.02
N ASN A 203 -12.88 -10.69 -5.60
CA ASN A 203 -13.24 -11.15 -6.93
C ASN A 203 -14.13 -10.12 -7.61
N ASP A 204 -13.74 -9.73 -8.82
CA ASP A 204 -14.61 -9.06 -9.78
C ASP A 204 -14.73 -9.92 -11.05
N SER A 205 -15.38 -9.43 -12.09
CA SER A 205 -15.59 -10.22 -13.30
C SER A 205 -14.31 -10.48 -14.11
N GLY A 206 -13.21 -9.77 -13.80
CA GLY A 206 -11.99 -9.80 -14.60
C GLY A 206 -12.11 -9.19 -15.99
N SER A 207 -13.33 -8.85 -16.44
CA SER A 207 -13.56 -8.25 -17.75
C SER A 207 -13.24 -6.75 -17.76
N ASN A 208 -12.95 -6.19 -18.95
CA ASN A 208 -12.70 -4.77 -19.17
C ASN A 208 -11.63 -4.16 -18.24
N GLY A 209 -10.59 -4.95 -17.89
CA GLY A 209 -9.51 -4.52 -17.01
C GLY A 209 -9.78 -4.78 -15.53
N GLY A 210 -10.77 -5.61 -15.19
CA GLY A 210 -10.98 -6.10 -13.84
C GLY A 210 -9.81 -6.95 -13.34
N LEU A 211 -9.70 -7.09 -12.02
CA LEU A 211 -8.63 -7.85 -11.36
C LEU A 211 -8.82 -9.37 -11.48
N GLY A 212 -10.06 -9.83 -11.61
CA GLY A 212 -10.41 -11.25 -11.48
C GLY A 212 -10.47 -11.69 -10.02
N PHE A 213 -9.92 -12.85 -9.72
CA PHE A 213 -9.83 -13.40 -8.36
C PHE A 213 -8.47 -13.10 -7.74
N GLU A 214 -8.46 -12.66 -6.49
CA GLU A 214 -7.24 -12.54 -5.69
C GLU A 214 -7.45 -13.12 -4.29
N ILE A 215 -6.47 -13.88 -3.82
CA ILE A 215 -6.29 -14.26 -2.43
C ILE A 215 -4.98 -13.66 -1.93
N ASP A 216 -5.05 -12.97 -0.80
CA ASP A 216 -3.93 -12.28 -0.19
C ASP A 216 -3.87 -12.57 1.30
N TYR A 217 -2.66 -12.73 1.83
CA TYR A 217 -2.37 -12.83 3.25
C TYR A 217 -1.44 -11.70 3.65
N THR A 218 -1.82 -10.94 4.66
CA THR A 218 -0.98 -9.88 5.25
C THR A 218 -0.93 -10.01 6.76
N GLY A 219 0.19 -9.62 7.34
CA GLY A 219 0.32 -9.60 8.79
C GLY A 219 1.74 -9.39 9.25
N GLY A 220 1.97 -9.58 10.55
CA GLY A 220 3.28 -9.47 11.12
C GLY A 220 3.33 -9.94 12.57
N PHE A 221 4.55 -10.16 13.04
CA PHE A 221 4.83 -10.69 14.36
C PHE A 221 5.89 -9.85 15.07
N ASP A 222 5.59 -9.38 16.26
CA ASP A 222 6.58 -8.85 17.20
C ASP A 222 7.32 -10.05 17.83
N LEU A 223 8.45 -10.45 17.23
CA LEU A 223 9.25 -11.57 17.68
C LEU A 223 10.04 -11.24 18.96
N THR A 224 10.42 -9.98 19.11
CA THR A 224 10.98 -9.38 20.33
C THR A 224 10.54 -7.92 20.45
N ASP A 225 10.90 -7.25 21.56
CA ASP A 225 10.62 -5.80 21.74
C ASP A 225 11.26 -4.90 20.65
N SER A 226 12.27 -5.39 19.94
CA SER A 226 13.02 -4.65 18.92
C SER A 226 12.99 -5.28 17.54
N PHE A 227 12.42 -6.48 17.38
CA PHE A 227 12.39 -7.17 16.10
C PHE A 227 10.97 -7.54 15.70
N PHE A 228 10.55 -6.96 14.56
CA PHE A 228 9.28 -7.23 13.89
C PHE A 228 9.51 -7.97 12.57
N LEU A 229 8.64 -8.90 12.24
CA LEU A 229 8.60 -9.58 10.94
C LEU A 229 7.24 -9.39 10.30
N GLY A 230 7.18 -8.56 9.25
CA GLY A 230 6.00 -8.45 8.38
C GLY A 230 6.00 -9.51 7.28
N ILE A 231 4.82 -9.89 6.83
CA ILE A 231 4.61 -10.90 5.78
C ILE A 231 3.50 -10.43 4.85
N ASN A 232 3.72 -10.60 3.55
CA ASN A 232 2.69 -10.52 2.52
C ASN A 232 2.84 -11.70 1.57
N ALA A 233 1.72 -12.30 1.15
CA ALA A 233 1.71 -13.30 0.09
C ALA A 233 0.39 -13.20 -0.67
N ALA A 234 0.45 -13.18 -2.00
CA ALA A 234 -0.72 -13.07 -2.85
C ALA A 234 -0.66 -14.01 -4.06
N TYR A 235 -1.84 -14.39 -4.51
CA TYR A 235 -2.08 -15.07 -5.78
C TYR A 235 -3.28 -14.43 -6.46
N ASN A 236 -3.09 -14.01 -7.69
CA ASN A 236 -4.14 -13.45 -8.53
C ASN A 236 -4.33 -14.32 -9.77
N ASP A 237 -5.58 -14.48 -10.19
CA ASP A 237 -5.95 -15.14 -11.45
C ASP A 237 -7.06 -14.36 -12.13
N ASN A 238 -6.79 -13.92 -13.35
CA ASN A 238 -7.76 -13.30 -14.23
C ASN A 238 -7.80 -14.11 -15.54
N ASP A 239 -8.79 -14.96 -15.67
CA ASP A 239 -9.03 -15.82 -16.85
C ASP A 239 -7.79 -16.71 -17.20
N GLY A 240 -7.18 -17.29 -16.17
CA GLY A 240 -6.04 -18.21 -16.30
C GLY A 240 -4.67 -17.54 -16.42
N SER A 241 -4.59 -16.22 -16.24
CA SER A 241 -3.33 -15.47 -16.19
C SER A 241 -3.34 -14.51 -15.01
N GLY A 242 -2.18 -14.16 -14.49
CA GLY A 242 -2.09 -13.26 -13.37
C GLY A 242 -0.71 -13.21 -12.74
N PHE A 243 -0.67 -13.00 -11.44
CA PHE A 243 0.57 -12.91 -10.68
C PHE A 243 0.52 -13.73 -9.39
N TYR A 244 1.68 -14.01 -8.85
CA TYR A 244 1.85 -14.58 -7.53
C TYR A 244 3.10 -14.02 -6.88
N GLY A 245 3.17 -14.05 -5.57
CA GLY A 245 4.36 -13.62 -4.87
C GLY A 245 4.27 -13.74 -3.36
N ALA A 246 5.43 -13.56 -2.75
CA ALA A 246 5.57 -13.44 -1.30
C ALA A 246 6.68 -12.46 -0.96
N ALA A 247 6.47 -11.67 0.09
CA ALA A 247 7.44 -10.74 0.63
C ALA A 247 7.54 -10.87 2.15
N LEU A 248 8.77 -10.77 2.65
CA LEU A 248 9.10 -10.70 4.07
C LEU A 248 9.69 -9.33 4.38
N TYR A 249 9.29 -8.77 5.53
CA TYR A 249 9.70 -7.45 5.99
C TYR A 249 10.29 -7.52 7.41
N PRO A 250 11.48 -8.16 7.60
CA PRO A 250 12.16 -8.09 8.88
C PRO A 250 12.63 -6.66 9.17
N GLN A 251 12.32 -6.19 10.38
CA GLN A 251 12.66 -4.84 10.85
C GLN A 251 13.24 -4.93 12.25
N ILE A 252 14.31 -4.19 12.50
CA ILE A 252 14.96 -4.10 13.81
C ILE A 252 15.11 -2.65 14.25
N SER A 253 14.57 -2.32 15.41
CA SER A 253 14.78 -1.03 16.07
C SER A 253 16.10 -1.08 16.84
N THR A 254 17.07 -0.27 16.43
CA THR A 254 18.40 -0.20 17.06
C THR A 254 18.49 0.90 18.12
N SER A 255 17.60 1.89 18.04
CA SER A 255 17.40 2.95 19.04
C SER A 255 15.94 3.45 18.96
N ASP A 256 15.61 4.43 19.82
CA ASP A 256 14.27 5.05 19.80
C ASP A 256 14.00 5.81 18.49
N ASP A 257 15.04 6.30 17.81
CA ASP A 257 14.93 7.13 16.62
C ASP A 257 15.39 6.43 15.34
N PHE A 258 15.99 5.24 15.42
CA PHE A 258 16.56 4.58 14.24
C PHE A 258 16.23 3.09 14.18
N SER A 259 15.74 2.69 13.00
CA SER A 259 15.44 1.29 12.66
C SER A 259 16.05 0.93 11.31
N ILE A 260 16.30 -0.35 11.11
CA ILE A 260 16.76 -0.93 9.84
C ILE A 260 15.77 -2.04 9.46
N GLY A 261 15.39 -2.11 8.21
CA GLY A 261 14.54 -3.18 7.69
C GLY A 261 14.96 -3.62 6.29
N LEU A 262 14.61 -4.84 5.99
CA LEU A 262 14.79 -5.44 4.67
C LEU A 262 13.41 -5.83 4.14
N ARG A 263 13.15 -5.58 2.86
CA ARG A 263 12.12 -6.29 2.10
C ARG A 263 12.80 -7.29 1.19
N GLY A 264 12.44 -8.56 1.32
CA GLY A 264 12.80 -9.62 0.37
C GLY A 264 11.54 -10.11 -0.29
N GLU A 265 11.40 -9.89 -1.59
CA GLU A 265 10.22 -10.22 -2.37
C GLU A 265 10.58 -11.16 -3.51
N LEU A 266 9.78 -12.21 -3.67
CA LEU A 266 9.69 -13.01 -4.88
C LEU A 266 8.33 -12.74 -5.53
N PHE A 267 8.34 -12.26 -6.76
CA PHE A 267 7.14 -11.98 -7.54
C PHE A 267 7.26 -12.67 -8.89
N GLY A 268 6.18 -13.21 -9.42
CA GLY A 268 6.15 -13.87 -10.72
C GLY A 268 4.82 -13.67 -11.43
N LEU A 269 4.86 -13.74 -12.74
CA LEU A 269 3.72 -13.74 -13.64
C LEU A 269 3.42 -15.18 -14.09
N HIS A 270 2.15 -15.49 -14.37
CA HIS A 270 1.75 -16.81 -14.86
C HIS A 270 0.66 -16.74 -15.92
N GLY A 271 0.48 -17.86 -16.64
CA GLY A 271 -0.62 -18.10 -17.57
C GLY A 271 -0.34 -17.65 -19.01
N ASP A 272 -1.34 -17.82 -19.87
CA ASP A 272 -1.21 -17.63 -21.34
C ASP A 272 -0.84 -16.19 -21.74
N ALA A 273 -1.19 -15.20 -20.95
CA ALA A 273 -0.78 -13.81 -21.15
C ALA A 273 0.71 -13.57 -20.83
N ASN A 274 1.35 -14.48 -20.09
CA ASN A 274 2.74 -14.40 -19.63
C ASN A 274 3.50 -15.69 -20.00
N PRO A 275 3.70 -15.99 -21.28
CA PRO A 275 4.18 -17.29 -21.75
C PRO A 275 5.62 -17.63 -21.32
N ASN A 276 6.39 -16.63 -20.86
CA ASN A 276 7.73 -16.83 -20.33
C ASN A 276 7.76 -17.10 -18.82
N GLU A 277 6.61 -16.96 -18.12
CA GLU A 277 6.51 -17.08 -16.66
C GLU A 277 7.61 -16.29 -15.93
N GLU A 278 7.80 -15.04 -16.34
CA GLU A 278 8.84 -14.14 -15.84
C GLU A 278 8.69 -13.93 -14.32
N SER A 279 9.81 -13.89 -13.62
CA SER A 279 9.82 -13.65 -12.18
C SER A 279 10.98 -12.74 -11.76
N VAL A 280 10.82 -12.08 -10.61
CA VAL A 280 11.82 -11.16 -10.04
C VAL A 280 12.07 -11.47 -8.58
N LEU A 281 13.34 -11.47 -8.19
CA LEU A 281 13.78 -11.36 -6.81
C LEU A 281 14.15 -9.90 -6.55
N ALA A 282 13.37 -9.23 -5.70
CA ALA A 282 13.61 -7.84 -5.31
C ALA A 282 14.06 -7.77 -3.84
N LEU A 283 15.22 -7.16 -3.60
CA LEU A 283 15.79 -6.95 -2.28
C LEU A 283 15.90 -5.45 -2.00
N THR A 284 15.32 -4.99 -0.90
CA THR A 284 15.32 -3.57 -0.52
C THR A 284 15.74 -3.42 0.93
N LEU A 285 16.90 -2.79 1.17
CA LEU A 285 17.40 -2.45 2.50
C LEU A 285 17.12 -0.99 2.79
N THR A 286 16.42 -0.70 3.88
CA THR A 286 16.02 0.66 4.26
C THR A 286 16.43 0.95 5.69
N GLY A 287 17.07 2.10 5.90
CA GLY A 287 17.18 2.75 7.22
C GLY A 287 15.97 3.67 7.40
N SER A 288 15.49 3.82 8.62
CA SER A 288 14.46 4.79 8.99
C SER A 288 14.94 5.59 10.18
N TYR A 289 15.20 6.88 9.98
CA TYR A 289 15.61 7.81 11.02
C TYR A 289 14.52 8.85 11.27
N VAL A 290 14.05 8.92 12.50
CA VAL A 290 12.94 9.78 12.91
C VAL A 290 13.46 10.97 13.69
N VAL A 291 13.08 12.18 13.26
CA VAL A 291 13.38 13.45 13.95
C VAL A 291 12.07 14.21 14.08
N GLU A 292 11.46 14.17 15.26
CA GLU A 292 10.12 14.71 15.48
C GLU A 292 9.10 14.10 14.47
N ASP A 293 8.50 14.92 13.62
CA ASP A 293 7.53 14.51 12.60
C ASP A 293 8.18 14.26 11.22
N LEU A 294 9.52 14.32 11.12
CA LEU A 294 10.29 14.06 9.91
C LEU A 294 10.88 12.65 9.95
N ILE A 295 10.68 11.88 8.89
CA ILE A 295 11.31 10.57 8.67
C ILE A 295 12.28 10.68 7.50
N ILE A 296 13.52 10.27 7.69
CA ILE A 296 14.56 10.19 6.66
C ILE A 296 14.83 8.72 6.37
N LYS A 297 14.68 8.31 5.10
CA LYS A 297 14.82 6.92 4.65
C LYS A 297 15.91 6.79 3.58
N PRO A 298 17.17 6.50 3.94
CA PRO A 298 18.14 5.96 3.00
C PRO A 298 17.75 4.52 2.64
N GLU A 299 17.73 4.19 1.34
CA GLU A 299 17.29 2.90 0.81
C GLU A 299 18.21 2.46 -0.33
N ILE A 300 18.54 1.16 -0.35
CA ILE A 300 19.18 0.49 -1.49
C ILE A 300 18.26 -0.62 -1.94
N ARG A 301 17.94 -0.64 -3.24
CA ARG A 301 17.12 -1.66 -3.88
C ARG A 301 17.92 -2.36 -4.98
N LEU A 302 17.75 -3.66 -5.09
CA LEU A 302 18.27 -4.52 -6.15
C LEU A 302 17.14 -5.43 -6.63
N ASP A 303 16.83 -5.35 -7.91
CA ASP A 303 15.92 -6.27 -8.60
C ASP A 303 16.72 -7.14 -9.55
N SER A 304 16.37 -8.44 -9.61
CA SER A 304 16.97 -9.41 -10.51
C SER A 304 15.87 -10.28 -11.12
N TRP A 305 15.68 -10.15 -12.43
CA TRP A 305 14.67 -10.89 -13.19
C TRP A 305 15.20 -12.24 -13.67
N THR A 306 14.31 -13.21 -13.77
CA THR A 306 14.51 -14.50 -14.43
C THR A 306 13.65 -14.53 -15.67
N ASP A 307 14.22 -14.97 -16.77
CA ASP A 307 13.58 -15.08 -18.10
C ASP A 307 13.12 -13.74 -18.72
N ALA A 308 13.61 -12.61 -18.17
CA ALA A 308 13.39 -11.27 -18.69
C ALA A 308 14.65 -10.40 -18.56
N THR A 309 14.80 -9.42 -19.45
CA THR A 309 15.85 -8.40 -19.41
C THR A 309 15.22 -7.00 -19.57
N PRO A 310 14.43 -6.53 -18.56
CA PRO A 310 13.65 -5.31 -18.70
C PRO A 310 14.48 -4.03 -18.59
N TYR A 311 15.76 -4.13 -18.22
CA TYR A 311 16.62 -2.99 -17.94
C TYR A 311 17.73 -2.83 -18.97
N ILE A 312 18.39 -1.68 -18.92
CA ILE A 312 19.57 -1.33 -19.72
C ILE A 312 20.67 -0.93 -18.74
N ASP A 313 21.84 -1.52 -18.86
CA ASP A 313 23.02 -1.17 -18.04
C ASP A 313 23.68 0.15 -18.49
N SER A 314 24.78 0.53 -17.82
CA SER A 314 25.53 1.76 -18.13
C SER A 314 26.20 1.77 -19.53
N ASP A 315 26.34 0.62 -20.16
CA ASP A 315 26.89 0.47 -21.52
C ASP A 315 25.79 0.43 -22.59
N GLY A 316 24.52 0.54 -22.20
CA GLY A 316 23.37 0.49 -23.09
C GLY A 316 22.96 -0.93 -23.48
N VAL A 317 23.38 -1.94 -22.73
CA VAL A 317 23.08 -3.36 -22.99
C VAL A 317 21.89 -3.81 -22.13
N ALA A 318 20.98 -4.58 -22.73
CA ALA A 318 19.85 -5.16 -22.00
C ALA A 318 20.33 -6.09 -20.87
N THR A 319 19.77 -5.92 -19.69
CA THR A 319 20.15 -6.65 -18.48
C THR A 319 18.92 -7.04 -17.65
N ASP A 320 19.05 -8.09 -16.87
CA ASP A 320 18.07 -8.59 -15.92
C ASP A 320 18.12 -7.89 -14.56
N ASN A 321 19.15 -7.06 -14.32
CA ASN A 321 19.40 -6.45 -13.02
C ASN A 321 19.32 -4.93 -13.07
N LEU A 322 18.73 -4.35 -12.00
CA LEU A 322 18.79 -2.92 -11.74
C LEU A 322 19.00 -2.69 -10.24
N ALA A 323 19.97 -1.85 -9.90
CA ALA A 323 20.18 -1.40 -8.52
C ALA A 323 20.08 0.12 -8.43
N ALA A 324 19.50 0.61 -7.35
CA ALA A 324 19.37 2.04 -7.07
C ALA A 324 19.65 2.35 -5.59
N PHE A 325 20.12 3.57 -5.36
CA PHE A 325 20.10 4.23 -4.07
C PHE A 325 19.03 5.30 -4.06
N THR A 326 18.21 5.32 -3.02
CA THR A 326 17.18 6.34 -2.79
C THR A 326 17.38 6.96 -1.41
N LEU A 327 17.22 8.29 -1.31
CA LEU A 327 17.15 9.01 -0.05
C LEU A 327 15.85 9.80 -0.01
N ALA A 328 14.93 9.38 0.83
CA ALA A 328 13.63 10.05 0.98
C ALA A 328 13.54 10.83 2.30
N ALA A 329 12.79 11.92 2.27
CA ALA A 329 12.41 12.72 3.43
C ALA A 329 10.88 12.87 3.42
N ILE A 330 10.24 12.47 4.52
CA ILE A 330 8.78 12.43 4.67
C ILE A 330 8.44 13.19 5.94
N TYR A 331 7.64 14.25 5.81
CA TYR A 331 7.12 15.02 6.93
C TYR A 331 5.61 14.77 7.08
N SER A 332 5.17 14.50 8.30
CA SER A 332 3.74 14.30 8.61
C SER A 332 3.27 15.33 9.65
N PHE A 333 2.00 15.71 9.62
CA PHE A 333 1.41 16.69 10.54
C PHE A 333 -0.04 16.34 10.92
#